data_91d48d59356c6b4df6fe85363ed0b65e
#
_entry.id   91d48d59356c6b4df6fe85363ed0b65e
#
_cell.length_a   1.000
_cell.length_b   1.000
_cell.length_c   1.000
_cell.angle_alpha   90.00
_cell.angle_beta   90.00
_cell.angle_gamma   90.00
#
_symmetry.space_group_name_H-M   'P 1'
#
loop_
_entity.id
_entity.type
_entity.pdbx_description
1 polymer ?
#
loop_
_entity_poly.entity_id
_entity_poly.type
_entity_poly.pdbx_seq_one_letter_code
_entity_poly.pdbx_strand_id
1 'polypeptide(L)'
;MTVLGLMSGTSFDGLDLCCVSFRKEETGYAYAIIATHTHEYPSSFVEQLGKAHLLKESELKQLEDLYDEIVLKAISEFSKQLTQPID
;
A
#
# COMPACT_ATOMS: atom_id res chain seq x y z
N MET A 1 -14.78 10.23 8.99
CA MET A 1 -13.51 10.31 8.26
C MET A 1 -13.14 8.94 7.67
N THR A 2 -12.84 8.93 6.42
CA THR A 2 -12.44 7.69 5.71
C THR A 2 -10.96 7.77 5.38
N VAL A 3 -10.20 6.77 5.81
CA VAL A 3 -8.74 6.78 5.69
C VAL A 3 -8.27 5.53 4.95
N LEU A 4 -7.28 5.71 4.08
CA LEU A 4 -6.59 4.61 3.42
C LEU A 4 -5.29 4.32 4.16
N GLY A 5 -5.15 3.08 4.63
CA GLY A 5 -3.91 2.61 5.24
C GLY A 5 -3.14 1.69 4.30
N LEU A 6 -1.83 1.80 4.34
CA LEU A 6 -0.93 0.99 3.52
C LEU A 6 0.07 0.28 4.43
N MET A 7 0.33 -0.98 4.14
CA MET A 7 1.35 -1.74 4.86
C MET A 7 2.10 -2.64 3.90
N SER A 8 3.42 -2.49 3.86
CA SER A 8 4.28 -3.41 3.11
C SER A 8 4.64 -4.57 4.05
N GLY A 9 4.29 -5.78 3.66
CA GLY A 9 4.55 -6.96 4.47
C GLY A 9 6.03 -7.32 4.56
N THR A 10 6.40 -8.08 5.58
CA THR A 10 7.79 -8.53 5.79
C THR A 10 8.22 -9.59 4.78
N SER A 11 7.27 -10.22 4.10
CA SER A 11 7.54 -11.24 3.09
C SER A 11 7.96 -10.68 1.73
N PHE A 12 7.87 -9.35 1.55
CA PHE A 12 8.21 -8.65 0.29
C PHE A 12 7.38 -9.07 -0.92
N ASP A 13 6.23 -9.69 -0.71
CA ASP A 13 5.42 -10.23 -1.81
C ASP A 13 4.25 -9.34 -2.21
N GLY A 14 3.88 -8.37 -1.39
CA GLY A 14 2.75 -7.52 -1.71
C GLY A 14 2.57 -6.33 -0.80
N LEU A 15 1.67 -5.45 -1.21
CA LEU A 15 1.27 -4.26 -0.47
C LEU A 15 -0.16 -4.44 0.01
N ASP A 16 -0.37 -4.38 1.31
CA ASP A 16 -1.70 -4.46 1.90
C ASP A 16 -2.34 -3.08 1.97
N LEU A 17 -3.56 -2.97 1.48
CA LEU A 17 -4.34 -1.74 1.52
C LEU A 17 -5.59 -1.97 2.36
N CYS A 18 -5.93 -0.99 3.18
CA CYS A 18 -7.08 -1.06 4.06
C CYS A 18 -7.78 0.29 4.06
N CYS A 19 -9.07 0.27 3.79
CA CYS A 19 -9.91 1.49 3.89
C CYS A 19 -10.73 1.40 5.17
N VAL A 20 -10.58 2.39 6.03
CA VAL A 20 -11.20 2.42 7.35
C VAL A 20 -12.01 3.69 7.51
N SER A 21 -13.24 3.56 8.03
CA SER A 21 -14.07 4.69 8.41
C SER A 21 -13.99 4.90 9.91
N PHE A 22 -13.68 6.13 10.32
CA PHE A 22 -13.65 6.52 11.73
C PHE A 22 -14.82 7.42 12.06
N ARG A 23 -15.40 7.20 13.25
CA ARG A 23 -16.49 8.02 13.78
C ARG A 23 -16.15 8.43 15.21
N LYS A 24 -16.32 9.71 15.50
CA LYS A 24 -16.13 10.22 16.86
C LYS A 24 -17.34 9.89 17.72
N GLU A 25 -17.12 9.36 18.90
CA GLU A 25 -18.14 9.05 19.90
C GLU A 25 -17.83 9.75 21.21
N GLU A 26 -18.75 9.76 22.17
CA GLU A 26 -18.60 10.44 23.45
C GLU A 26 -17.38 9.92 24.24
N THR A 27 -17.10 8.62 24.16
CA THR A 27 -16.02 7.97 24.93
C THR A 27 -14.76 7.71 24.11
N GLY A 28 -14.66 8.25 22.88
CA GLY A 28 -13.50 8.04 22.01
C GLY A 28 -13.88 7.94 20.55
N TYR A 29 -13.30 6.97 19.86
CA TYR A 29 -13.53 6.76 18.44
C TYR A 29 -13.98 5.33 18.18
N ALA A 30 -14.94 5.18 17.28
CA ALA A 30 -15.28 3.88 16.71
C ALA A 30 -14.70 3.82 15.29
N TYR A 31 -14.39 2.62 14.82
CA TYR A 31 -13.92 2.43 13.45
C TYR A 31 -14.60 1.21 12.82
N ALA A 32 -14.66 1.23 11.50
CA ALA A 32 -15.13 0.10 10.72
C ALA A 32 -14.23 -0.07 9.51
N ILE A 33 -13.84 -1.31 9.23
CA ILE A 33 -13.07 -1.63 8.04
C ILE A 33 -14.06 -1.71 6.87
N ILE A 34 -13.89 -0.82 5.88
CA ILE A 34 -14.77 -0.78 4.71
C ILE A 34 -14.32 -1.82 3.67
N ALA A 35 -13.03 -1.90 3.41
CA ALA A 35 -12.48 -2.81 2.42
C ALA A 35 -11.01 -3.07 2.69
N THR A 36 -10.54 -4.24 2.28
CA THR A 36 -9.12 -4.59 2.32
C THR A 36 -8.74 -5.21 0.99
N HIS A 37 -7.48 -5.06 0.60
CA HIS A 37 -6.95 -5.64 -0.63
C HIS A 37 -5.44 -5.81 -0.50
N THR A 38 -4.93 -6.90 -1.04
CA THR A 38 -3.49 -7.12 -1.16
C THR A 38 -3.10 -6.98 -2.62
N HIS A 39 -2.24 -6.02 -2.91
CA HIS A 39 -1.70 -5.81 -4.26
C HIS A 39 -0.38 -6.56 -4.36
N GLU A 40 -0.35 -7.63 -5.14
CA GLU A 40 0.87 -8.42 -5.30
C GLU A 40 1.91 -7.65 -6.11
N TYR A 41 3.16 -7.74 -5.66
CA TYR A 41 4.26 -7.15 -6.42
C TYR A 41 4.59 -8.01 -7.64
N PRO A 42 4.97 -7.39 -8.77
CA PRO A 42 5.51 -8.17 -9.89
C PRO A 42 6.70 -9.02 -9.45
N SER A 43 6.80 -10.23 -10.00
CA SER A 43 7.87 -11.16 -9.62
C SER A 43 9.27 -10.57 -9.86
N SER A 44 9.44 -9.78 -10.93
CA SER A 44 10.69 -9.09 -11.20
C SER A 44 11.07 -8.10 -10.11
N PHE A 45 10.09 -7.41 -9.53
CA PHE A 45 10.32 -6.49 -8.42
C PHE A 45 10.72 -7.23 -7.16
N VAL A 46 10.07 -8.34 -6.85
CA VAL A 46 10.41 -9.17 -5.69
C VAL A 46 11.85 -9.67 -5.78
N GLU A 47 12.27 -10.10 -6.97
CA GLU A 47 13.66 -10.50 -7.20
C GLU A 47 14.65 -9.37 -6.93
N GLN A 48 14.34 -8.17 -7.41
CA GLN A 48 15.19 -7.01 -7.19
C GLN A 48 15.28 -6.62 -5.72
N LEU A 49 14.17 -6.73 -4.98
CA LEU A 49 14.17 -6.47 -3.53
C LEU A 49 15.11 -7.43 -2.79
N GLY A 50 15.09 -8.70 -3.18
CA GLY A 50 15.95 -9.70 -2.57
C GLY A 50 17.45 -9.45 -2.79
N LYS A 51 17.79 -8.69 -3.83
CA LYS A 51 19.18 -8.37 -4.19
C LYS A 51 19.55 -6.91 -3.89
N ALA A 52 18.67 -6.17 -3.20
CA ALA A 52 18.86 -4.73 -2.98
C ALA A 52 20.19 -4.41 -2.30
N HIS A 53 20.65 -5.26 -1.38
CA HIS A 53 21.91 -5.05 -0.67
C HIS A 53 23.15 -5.14 -1.58
N LEU A 54 23.00 -5.64 -2.80
CA LEU A 54 24.08 -5.76 -3.78
C LEU A 54 24.09 -4.61 -4.79
N LEU A 55 23.07 -3.72 -4.73
CA LEU A 55 22.89 -2.68 -5.73
C LEU A 55 23.72 -1.44 -5.42
N LYS A 56 24.13 -0.74 -6.47
CA LYS A 56 24.78 0.57 -6.35
C LYS A 56 23.69 1.62 -6.05
N GLU A 57 24.13 2.79 -5.59
CA GLU A 57 23.21 3.88 -5.22
C GLU A 57 22.26 4.27 -6.34
N SER A 58 22.76 4.36 -7.58
CA SER A 58 21.91 4.68 -8.74
C SER A 58 20.86 3.61 -9.02
N GLU A 59 21.22 2.35 -8.81
CA GLU A 59 20.31 1.23 -9.01
C GLU A 59 19.25 1.17 -7.89
N LEU A 60 19.64 1.50 -6.66
CA LEU A 60 18.71 1.60 -5.53
C LEU A 60 17.67 2.69 -5.79
N LYS A 61 18.09 3.82 -6.36
CA LYS A 61 17.16 4.90 -6.69
C LYS A 61 16.15 4.46 -7.74
N GLN A 62 16.59 3.70 -8.74
CA GLN A 62 15.69 3.14 -9.75
C GLN A 62 14.67 2.20 -9.11
N LEU A 63 15.10 1.41 -8.15
CA LEU A 63 14.22 0.49 -7.43
C LEU A 63 13.21 1.26 -6.58
N GLU A 64 13.63 2.35 -5.92
CA GLU A 64 12.71 3.25 -5.20
C GLU A 64 11.65 3.83 -6.12
N ASP A 65 12.05 4.33 -7.28
CA ASP A 65 11.13 4.92 -8.25
C ASP A 65 10.10 3.88 -8.72
N LEU A 66 10.54 2.66 -8.95
CA LEU A 66 9.65 1.56 -9.33
C LEU A 66 8.67 1.23 -8.20
N TYR A 67 9.13 1.23 -6.95
CA TYR A 67 8.27 1.02 -5.80
C TYR A 67 7.19 2.09 -5.71
N ASP A 68 7.57 3.35 -5.90
CA ASP A 68 6.62 4.47 -5.88
C ASP A 68 5.55 4.30 -6.95
N GLU A 69 5.93 3.88 -8.15
CA GLU A 69 4.98 3.61 -9.22
C GLU A 69 4.00 2.49 -8.85
N ILE A 70 4.51 1.42 -8.24
CA ILE A 70 3.68 0.30 -7.80
C ILE A 70 2.68 0.75 -6.74
N VAL A 71 3.13 1.54 -5.76
CA VAL A 71 2.26 2.05 -4.69
C VAL A 71 1.16 2.94 -5.26
N LEU A 72 1.52 3.87 -6.15
CA LEU A 72 0.55 4.78 -6.77
C LEU A 72 -0.48 4.02 -7.59
N LYS A 73 -0.05 3.02 -8.34
CA LYS A 73 -0.96 2.18 -9.11
C LYS A 73 -1.91 1.39 -8.20
N ALA A 74 -1.38 0.82 -7.12
CA ALA A 74 -2.18 0.07 -6.16
C ALA A 74 -3.25 0.94 -5.51
N ILE A 75 -2.89 2.17 -5.10
CA ILE A 75 -3.83 3.13 -4.53
C ILE A 75 -4.90 3.49 -5.55
N SER A 76 -4.51 3.78 -6.78
CA SER A 76 -5.46 4.14 -7.84
C SER A 76 -6.47 3.03 -8.12
N GLU A 77 -5.99 1.80 -8.26
CA GLU A 77 -6.85 0.64 -8.52
C GLU A 77 -7.79 0.36 -7.35
N PHE A 78 -7.28 0.42 -6.13
CA PHE A 78 -8.08 0.18 -4.93
C PHE A 78 -9.15 1.26 -4.76
N SER A 79 -8.81 2.52 -4.98
CA SER A 79 -9.75 3.65 -4.88
C SER A 79 -10.92 3.52 -5.83
N LYS A 80 -10.69 2.97 -7.02
CA LYS A 80 -11.76 2.74 -8.00
C LYS A 80 -12.79 1.70 -7.55
N GLN A 81 -12.38 0.80 -6.67
CA GLN A 81 -13.25 -0.26 -6.15
C GLN A 81 -14.07 0.20 -4.94
N LEU A 82 -13.70 1.33 -4.35
CA LEU A 82 -14.37 1.83 -3.16
C LEU A 82 -15.68 2.54 -3.52
N THR A 83 -16.72 2.32 -2.71
CA THR A 83 -18.01 2.98 -2.87
C THR A 83 -18.08 4.30 -2.15
N GLN A 84 -17.11 4.59 -1.28
CA GLN A 84 -17.03 5.82 -0.50
C GLN A 84 -15.76 6.59 -0.86
N PRO A 85 -15.82 7.93 -0.90
CA PRO A 85 -14.62 8.72 -1.14
C PRO A 85 -13.67 8.66 0.06
N ILE A 86 -12.38 8.75 -0.23
CA ILE A 86 -11.35 8.84 0.80
C ILE A 86 -11.15 10.30 1.16
N ASP A 87 -11.17 10.58 2.45
CA ASP A 87 -10.96 11.94 2.98
C ASP A 87 -9.50 12.36 2.99
#